data_7123a15bbe5b1cda5bb79ef9b85ef91c
#
_entry.id   7123a15bbe5b1cda5bb79ef9b85ef91c
#
_cell.length_a   1.000
_cell.length_b   1.000
_cell.length_c   1.000
_cell.angle_alpha   90.00
_cell.angle_beta   90.00
_cell.angle_gamma   90.00
#
_symmetry.space_group_name_H-M   'P 1'
#
loop_
_entity.id
_entity.type
_entity.pdbx_description
1 polymer ?
#
loop_
_entity_poly.entity_id
_entity_poly.type
_entity_poly.pdbx_seq_one_letter_code
_entity_poly.pdbx_strand_id
1 'polypeptide(L)'
;MAERRDGTFVHFVPYPTPLYDASGTLIGAVNMLIDITDRKRADIHAQRLASIVESSDDAIVSKDLNGIITSWNGGAERLFGYKPHEVIGKPITILIPADRIDEEPEIIERVRRGERVDHYDTVRRRKDGSLIDISLTVSPLKDADGRIVGASKIARDITERKRAQEQQKLLVKEMKHRIKNSLATVQAIATQTLNQHAEERDAFIARLHALGSAHDLLTSETWQAASLQAIVNQALKPFPRTTPRAHCGRGPCRCVAGLDQVSRACDGGPRACDQCPQIRCLIEWQRVHKR
;
A
#
# COMPACT_ATOMS: atom_id res chain seq x y z
N MET A 1 15.53 44.30 19.02
CA MET A 1 14.11 44.02 18.92
C MET A 1 13.35 45.11 19.62
N ALA A 2 12.33 45.68 19.02
CA ALA A 2 11.45 46.68 19.63
C ALA A 2 9.99 46.27 19.41
N GLU A 3 9.13 46.67 20.34
CA GLU A 3 7.69 46.48 20.29
C GLU A 3 7.05 47.70 19.60
N ARG A 4 6.18 47.47 18.62
CA ARG A 4 5.34 48.50 18.03
C ARG A 4 4.13 48.79 18.93
N ARG A 5 3.46 49.94 18.68
CA ARG A 5 2.26 50.36 19.43
C ARG A 5 1.09 49.35 19.31
N ASP A 6 1.11 48.50 18.29
CA ASP A 6 0.13 47.44 18.05
C ASP A 6 0.49 46.14 18.72
N GLY A 7 1.55 46.07 19.57
CA GLY A 7 2.04 44.89 20.23
C GLY A 7 2.90 43.97 19.38
N THR A 8 3.16 44.29 18.11
CA THR A 8 4.03 43.49 17.25
C THR A 8 5.50 43.77 17.51
N PHE A 9 6.34 42.71 17.44
CA PHE A 9 7.78 42.84 17.61
C PHE A 9 8.48 42.97 16.27
N VAL A 10 9.42 43.95 16.19
CA VAL A 10 10.25 44.24 15.04
C VAL A 10 11.71 43.96 15.37
N HIS A 11 12.37 43.22 14.49
CA HIS A 11 13.82 43.07 14.54
C HIS A 11 14.47 44.11 13.70
N PHE A 12 15.38 44.90 14.28
CA PHE A 12 16.12 45.92 13.56
C PHE A 12 17.61 45.83 13.87
N VAL A 13 18.42 46.28 12.91
CA VAL A 13 19.85 46.51 13.09
C VAL A 13 20.06 48.01 13.17
N PRO A 14 20.62 48.54 14.29
CA PRO A 14 20.94 49.94 14.43
C PRO A 14 22.28 50.23 13.78
N TYR A 15 22.34 51.39 13.07
CA TYR A 15 23.56 51.97 12.50
C TYR A 15 23.73 53.38 13.05
N PRO A 16 24.31 53.53 14.28
CA PRO A 16 24.57 54.85 14.85
C PRO A 16 25.72 55.53 14.11
N THR A 17 25.47 56.72 13.65
CA THR A 17 26.46 57.59 13.01
C THR A 17 26.65 58.84 13.84
N PRO A 18 27.84 59.11 14.36
CA PRO A 18 28.11 60.34 15.12
C PRO A 18 28.03 61.56 14.24
N LEU A 19 27.50 62.64 14.81
CA LEU A 19 27.42 63.97 14.20
C LEU A 19 28.42 64.90 14.88
N TYR A 20 29.24 65.60 14.08
CA TYR A 20 30.22 66.54 14.56
C TYR A 20 29.89 67.90 14.03
N ASP A 21 30.18 68.92 14.80
CA ASP A 21 30.11 70.31 14.34
C ASP A 21 31.33 70.69 13.47
N ALA A 22 31.35 71.96 12.98
CA ALA A 22 32.45 72.47 12.17
C ALA A 22 33.81 72.56 12.92
N SER A 23 33.79 72.49 14.23
CA SER A 23 34.97 72.39 15.12
C SER A 23 35.46 70.97 15.41
N GLY A 24 34.74 69.95 14.90
CA GLY A 24 35.03 68.53 15.20
C GLY A 24 34.51 68.07 16.54
N THR A 25 33.66 68.86 17.20
CA THR A 25 33.04 68.41 18.49
C THR A 25 31.82 67.56 18.25
N LEU A 26 31.68 66.46 18.96
CA LEU A 26 30.52 65.57 18.88
C LEU A 26 29.27 66.29 19.38
N ILE A 27 28.30 66.57 18.51
CA ILE A 27 27.04 67.25 18.83
C ILE A 27 25.85 66.32 18.95
N GLY A 28 26.00 65.06 18.52
CA GLY A 28 24.92 64.08 18.59
C GLY A 28 25.21 62.84 17.80
N ALA A 29 24.20 62.01 17.62
CA ALA A 29 24.25 60.85 16.75
C ALA A 29 22.91 60.66 16.03
N VAL A 30 22.96 60.27 14.77
CA VAL A 30 21.82 59.78 13.99
C VAL A 30 21.86 58.27 14.00
N ASN A 31 20.73 57.65 14.31
CA ASN A 31 20.66 56.20 14.27
C ASN A 31 19.70 55.76 13.16
N MET A 32 20.23 55.11 12.14
CA MET A 32 19.44 54.46 11.09
C MET A 32 19.06 53.05 11.55
N LEU A 33 17.76 52.73 11.56
CA LEU A 33 17.25 51.43 11.92
C LEU A 33 16.81 50.72 10.65
N ILE A 34 17.42 49.56 10.37
CA ILE A 34 17.01 48.70 9.26
C ILE A 34 16.13 47.57 9.81
N ASP A 35 14.87 47.51 9.35
CA ASP A 35 13.95 46.44 9.69
C ASP A 35 14.38 45.13 8.98
N ILE A 36 14.70 44.12 9.75
CA ILE A 36 15.10 42.77 9.27
C ILE A 36 14.10 41.70 9.67
N THR A 37 12.86 42.08 10.05
CA THR A 37 11.85 41.16 10.58
C THR A 37 11.51 40.10 9.55
N ASP A 38 11.27 40.44 8.30
CA ASP A 38 10.89 39.46 7.27
C ASP A 38 12.04 38.51 6.96
N ARG A 39 13.27 39.04 6.90
CA ARG A 39 14.46 38.19 6.75
C ARG A 39 14.61 37.21 7.91
N LYS A 40 14.46 37.66 9.16
CA LYS A 40 14.52 36.81 10.35
C LYS A 40 13.42 35.75 10.35
N ARG A 41 12.20 36.10 9.96
CA ARG A 41 11.07 35.16 9.84
C ARG A 41 11.37 34.11 8.79
N ALA A 42 11.89 34.51 7.62
CA ALA A 42 12.28 33.57 6.56
C ALA A 42 13.39 32.61 7.02
N ASP A 43 14.42 33.12 7.72
CA ASP A 43 15.50 32.31 8.27
C ASP A 43 14.98 31.29 9.29
N ILE A 44 14.12 31.73 10.24
CA ILE A 44 13.51 30.85 11.24
C ILE A 44 12.66 29.76 10.57
N HIS A 45 11.87 30.14 9.55
CA HIS A 45 11.03 29.18 8.81
C HIS A 45 11.90 28.15 8.07
N ALA A 46 12.96 28.60 7.40
CA ALA A 46 13.91 27.71 6.71
C ALA A 46 14.60 26.74 7.68
N GLN A 47 15.05 27.22 8.85
CA GLN A 47 15.65 26.39 9.90
C GLN A 47 14.66 25.36 10.44
N ARG A 48 13.39 25.75 10.62
CA ARG A 48 12.34 24.82 11.09
C ARG A 48 12.09 23.72 10.08
N LEU A 49 11.99 24.05 8.79
CA LEU A 49 11.83 23.06 7.72
C LEU A 49 13.04 22.10 7.64
N ALA A 50 14.25 22.65 7.72
CA ALA A 50 15.48 21.86 7.74
C ALA A 50 15.50 20.89 8.94
N SER A 51 15.08 21.35 10.14
CA SER A 51 15.01 20.51 11.33
C SER A 51 13.98 19.37 11.20
N ILE A 52 12.83 19.62 10.55
CA ILE A 52 11.82 18.60 10.27
C ILE A 52 12.39 17.52 9.35
N VAL A 53 13.07 17.92 8.28
CA VAL A 53 13.71 16.99 7.35
C VAL A 53 14.82 16.20 8.03
N GLU A 54 15.64 16.85 8.84
CA GLU A 54 16.75 16.22 9.55
C GLU A 54 16.29 15.20 10.59
N SER A 55 15.17 15.47 11.28
CA SER A 55 14.60 14.59 12.31
C SER A 55 13.76 13.44 11.74
N SER A 56 13.50 13.41 10.42
CA SER A 56 12.72 12.35 9.79
C SER A 56 13.42 11.00 9.90
N ASP A 57 12.65 9.94 10.20
CA ASP A 57 13.15 8.56 10.17
C ASP A 57 13.32 8.04 8.75
N ASP A 58 12.53 8.55 7.80
CA ASP A 58 12.71 8.21 6.39
C ASP A 58 13.98 8.89 5.84
N ALA A 59 14.69 8.19 4.98
CA ALA A 59 15.84 8.74 4.26
C ALA A 59 15.34 9.73 3.20
N ILE A 60 15.71 11.00 3.36
CA ILE A 60 15.37 12.09 2.43
C ILE A 60 16.66 12.56 1.75
N VAL A 61 16.72 12.39 0.44
CA VAL A 61 17.91 12.68 -0.38
C VAL A 61 17.48 13.51 -1.56
N SER A 62 18.20 14.60 -1.85
CA SER A 62 18.03 15.30 -3.13
C SER A 62 19.23 15.10 -4.05
N LYS A 63 18.99 15.20 -5.34
CA LYS A 63 20.00 15.12 -6.40
C LYS A 63 19.66 16.07 -7.54
N ASP A 64 20.67 16.45 -8.30
CA ASP A 64 20.49 17.18 -9.55
C ASP A 64 20.04 16.27 -10.70
N LEU A 65 19.85 16.84 -11.91
CA LEU A 65 19.45 16.09 -13.12
C LEU A 65 20.56 15.21 -13.71
N ASN A 66 21.80 15.33 -13.20
CA ASN A 66 22.93 14.45 -13.53
C ASN A 66 23.05 13.29 -12.55
N GLY A 67 22.15 13.23 -11.55
CA GLY A 67 22.18 12.18 -10.53
C GLY A 67 23.15 12.43 -9.39
N ILE A 68 23.71 13.65 -9.28
CA ILE A 68 24.64 14.02 -8.21
C ILE A 68 23.85 14.39 -6.96
N ILE A 69 24.21 13.81 -5.82
CA ILE A 69 23.58 14.03 -4.51
C ILE A 69 23.86 15.48 -4.06
N THR A 70 22.79 16.22 -3.74
CA THR A 70 22.85 17.61 -3.30
C THR A 70 22.44 17.80 -1.83
N SER A 71 21.63 16.90 -1.26
CA SER A 71 21.30 16.89 0.17
C SER A 71 21.16 15.49 0.72
N TRP A 72 21.35 15.37 2.04
CA TRP A 72 21.38 14.10 2.76
C TRP A 72 20.96 14.33 4.20
N ASN A 73 19.82 13.81 4.64
CA ASN A 73 19.32 13.99 6.02
C ASN A 73 19.83 12.90 6.98
N GLY A 74 19.59 13.08 8.28
CA GLY A 74 19.92 12.10 9.31
C GLY A 74 19.26 10.73 9.13
N GLY A 75 18.04 10.67 8.54
CA GLY A 75 17.40 9.41 8.17
C GLY A 75 18.19 8.64 7.11
N ALA A 76 18.72 9.34 6.12
CA ALA A 76 19.57 8.72 5.10
C ALA A 76 20.91 8.25 5.65
N GLU A 77 21.51 8.98 6.61
CA GLU A 77 22.71 8.55 7.31
C GLU A 77 22.47 7.25 8.08
N ARG A 78 21.37 7.18 8.84
CA ARG A 78 20.99 5.97 9.59
C ARG A 78 20.70 4.78 8.67
N LEU A 79 19.98 5.03 7.57
CA LEU A 79 19.55 3.97 6.65
C LEU A 79 20.72 3.39 5.84
N PHE A 80 21.56 4.25 5.25
CA PHE A 80 22.62 3.84 4.31
C PHE A 80 24.01 3.77 4.92
N GLY A 81 24.23 4.35 6.11
CA GLY A 81 25.51 4.33 6.82
C GLY A 81 26.58 5.31 6.30
N TYR A 82 26.22 6.19 5.36
CA TYR A 82 27.12 7.24 4.86
C TYR A 82 26.85 8.56 5.56
N LYS A 83 27.90 9.29 5.91
CA LYS A 83 27.80 10.67 6.40
C LYS A 83 27.58 11.64 5.23
N PRO A 84 26.92 12.81 5.44
CA PRO A 84 26.65 13.80 4.37
C PRO A 84 27.89 14.18 3.58
N HIS A 85 29.02 14.46 4.25
CA HIS A 85 30.29 14.88 3.61
C HIS A 85 30.92 13.76 2.76
N GLU A 86 30.51 12.50 2.91
CA GLU A 86 31.02 11.38 2.12
C GLU A 86 30.26 11.20 0.80
N VAL A 87 29.03 11.68 0.72
CA VAL A 87 28.12 11.40 -0.41
C VAL A 87 27.66 12.62 -1.17
N ILE A 88 27.59 13.80 -0.54
CA ILE A 88 27.24 15.04 -1.24
C ILE A 88 28.31 15.31 -2.32
N GLY A 89 27.86 15.61 -3.54
CA GLY A 89 28.70 15.77 -4.71
C GLY A 89 29.07 14.45 -5.42
N LYS A 90 28.64 13.28 -4.90
CA LYS A 90 28.85 11.99 -5.56
C LYS A 90 27.56 11.53 -6.29
N PRO A 91 27.69 10.62 -7.29
CA PRO A 91 26.54 10.09 -7.99
C PRO A 91 25.73 9.16 -7.08
N ILE A 92 24.39 9.23 -7.18
CA ILE A 92 23.46 8.40 -6.40
C ILE A 92 23.63 6.90 -6.67
N THR A 93 24.28 6.54 -7.76
CA THR A 93 24.55 5.17 -8.15
C THR A 93 25.41 4.40 -7.13
N ILE A 94 26.11 5.08 -6.22
CA ILE A 94 26.83 4.44 -5.11
C ILE A 94 25.91 3.59 -4.22
N LEU A 95 24.60 3.92 -4.16
CA LEU A 95 23.59 3.20 -3.40
C LEU A 95 22.92 2.09 -4.21
N ILE A 96 23.18 2.00 -5.51
CA ILE A 96 22.47 1.11 -6.42
C ILE A 96 23.34 -0.14 -6.62
N PRO A 97 22.81 -1.35 -6.38
CA PRO A 97 23.50 -2.59 -6.73
C PRO A 97 23.76 -2.68 -8.24
N ALA A 98 24.82 -3.40 -8.64
CA ALA A 98 25.27 -3.47 -10.02
C ALA A 98 24.21 -4.05 -11.01
N ASP A 99 23.37 -4.95 -10.51
CA ASP A 99 22.27 -5.58 -11.26
C ASP A 99 21.05 -4.66 -11.48
N ARG A 100 21.06 -3.44 -10.91
CA ARG A 100 19.93 -2.50 -10.94
C ARG A 100 20.31 -1.10 -11.40
N ILE A 101 21.48 -0.92 -11.97
CA ILE A 101 21.97 0.40 -12.41
C ILE A 101 21.03 1.05 -13.41
N ASP A 102 20.33 0.27 -14.22
CA ASP A 102 19.41 0.74 -15.25
C ASP A 102 18.13 1.41 -14.70
N GLU A 103 17.83 1.23 -13.42
CA GLU A 103 16.69 1.90 -12.77
C GLU A 103 16.85 3.43 -12.72
N GLU A 104 18.08 3.91 -12.58
CA GLU A 104 18.34 5.34 -12.38
C GLU A 104 18.08 6.20 -13.63
N PRO A 105 18.53 5.82 -14.84
CA PRO A 105 18.17 6.54 -16.07
C PRO A 105 16.66 6.62 -16.30
N GLU A 106 15.91 5.55 -16.04
CA GLU A 106 14.46 5.52 -16.21
C GLU A 106 13.78 6.51 -15.24
N ILE A 107 14.20 6.51 -13.97
CA ILE A 107 13.68 7.42 -12.95
C ILE A 107 13.97 8.88 -13.33
N ILE A 108 15.19 9.21 -13.78
CA ILE A 108 15.57 10.56 -14.18
C ILE A 108 14.73 11.04 -15.37
N GLU A 109 14.50 10.19 -16.35
CA GLU A 109 13.69 10.54 -17.52
C GLU A 109 12.24 10.86 -17.13
N ARG A 110 11.66 10.10 -16.22
CA ARG A 110 10.32 10.40 -15.68
C ARG A 110 10.32 11.72 -14.91
N VAL A 111 11.33 11.98 -14.09
CA VAL A 111 11.47 13.25 -13.36
C VAL A 111 11.59 14.44 -14.32
N ARG A 112 12.37 14.32 -15.41
CA ARG A 112 12.49 15.37 -16.44
C ARG A 112 11.15 15.72 -17.10
N ARG A 113 10.26 14.74 -17.24
CA ARG A 113 8.88 14.96 -17.71
C ARG A 113 7.94 15.54 -16.64
N GLY A 114 8.44 15.75 -15.43
CA GLY A 114 7.64 16.25 -14.29
C GLY A 114 6.80 15.19 -13.60
N GLU A 115 7.02 13.92 -13.94
CA GLU A 115 6.29 12.80 -13.36
C GLU A 115 6.86 12.47 -11.97
N ARG A 116 5.96 12.03 -11.07
CA ARG A 116 6.31 11.46 -9.77
C ARG A 116 6.37 9.94 -9.88
N VAL A 117 7.32 9.33 -9.16
CA VAL A 117 7.40 7.88 -8.99
C VAL A 117 6.99 7.58 -7.56
N ASP A 118 5.85 6.89 -7.39
CA ASP A 118 5.31 6.57 -6.06
C ASP A 118 5.48 5.10 -5.74
N HIS A 119 5.88 4.82 -4.49
CA HIS A 119 5.93 3.47 -3.88
C HIS A 119 6.61 2.40 -4.74
N TYR A 120 7.76 2.73 -5.28
CA TYR A 120 8.58 1.79 -6.03
C TYR A 120 9.44 0.96 -5.06
N ASP A 121 9.07 -0.29 -4.84
CA ASP A 121 9.83 -1.20 -3.98
C ASP A 121 11.07 -1.71 -4.72
N THR A 122 12.24 -1.47 -4.14
CA THR A 122 13.53 -1.81 -4.75
C THR A 122 14.58 -2.14 -3.69
N VAL A 123 15.75 -2.59 -4.14
CA VAL A 123 16.88 -2.92 -3.27
C VAL A 123 17.98 -1.88 -3.43
N ARG A 124 18.57 -1.47 -2.32
CA ARG A 124 19.73 -0.57 -2.30
C ARG A 124 20.87 -1.17 -1.49
N ARG A 125 22.06 -0.65 -1.73
CA ARG A 125 23.29 -1.08 -1.06
C ARG A 125 23.72 -0.04 -0.03
N ARG A 126 23.97 -0.49 1.18
CA ARG A 126 24.55 0.30 2.26
C ARG A 126 26.07 0.46 2.10
N LYS A 127 26.67 1.32 2.92
CA LYS A 127 28.13 1.55 2.98
C LYS A 127 28.92 0.28 3.29
N ASP A 128 28.39 -0.58 4.15
CA ASP A 128 28.99 -1.87 4.53
C ASP A 128 28.84 -2.96 3.47
N GLY A 129 28.22 -2.66 2.33
CA GLY A 129 27.94 -3.58 1.25
C GLY A 129 26.65 -4.39 1.41
N SER A 130 25.98 -4.35 2.55
CA SER A 130 24.71 -5.04 2.78
C SER A 130 23.60 -4.48 1.90
N LEU A 131 22.67 -5.35 1.54
CA LEU A 131 21.48 -4.98 0.76
C LEU A 131 20.31 -4.69 1.69
N ILE A 132 19.51 -3.72 1.32
CA ILE A 132 18.31 -3.30 2.05
C ILE A 132 17.13 -3.12 1.11
N ASP A 133 15.98 -3.64 1.50
CA ASP A 133 14.71 -3.42 0.82
C ASP A 133 14.14 -2.06 1.21
N ILE A 134 13.88 -1.22 0.21
CA ILE A 134 13.28 0.10 0.43
C ILE A 134 12.05 0.29 -0.45
N SER A 135 11.11 1.09 0.05
CA SER A 135 10.06 1.70 -0.76
C SER A 135 10.48 3.12 -1.09
N LEU A 136 10.61 3.42 -2.37
CA LEU A 136 11.15 4.66 -2.90
C LEU A 136 10.04 5.51 -3.50
N THR A 137 9.98 6.78 -3.10
CA THR A 137 9.18 7.82 -3.76
C THR A 137 10.13 8.87 -4.32
N VAL A 138 9.97 9.25 -5.59
CA VAL A 138 10.78 10.28 -6.24
C VAL A 138 9.88 11.36 -6.79
N SER A 139 10.18 12.61 -6.46
CA SER A 139 9.44 13.79 -6.90
C SER A 139 10.36 14.81 -7.56
N PRO A 140 9.96 15.49 -8.63
CA PRO A 140 10.74 16.55 -9.24
C PRO A 140 10.88 17.75 -8.30
N LEU A 141 12.11 18.27 -8.17
CA LEU A 141 12.39 19.54 -7.52
C LEU A 141 12.34 20.65 -8.55
N LYS A 142 11.59 21.72 -8.25
CA LYS A 142 11.44 22.90 -9.11
C LYS A 142 12.07 24.12 -8.45
N ASP A 143 12.66 24.99 -9.26
CA ASP A 143 13.10 26.31 -8.85
C ASP A 143 11.92 27.30 -8.74
N ALA A 144 12.24 28.57 -8.43
CA ALA A 144 11.26 29.65 -8.33
C ALA A 144 10.54 29.95 -9.67
N ASP A 145 11.14 29.59 -10.79
CA ASP A 145 10.59 29.79 -12.16
C ASP A 145 9.77 28.55 -12.59
N GLY A 146 9.65 27.52 -11.74
CA GLY A 146 8.91 26.28 -12.02
C GLY A 146 9.69 25.28 -12.88
N ARG A 147 10.98 25.54 -13.19
CA ARG A 147 11.82 24.63 -13.95
C ARG A 147 12.31 23.50 -13.06
N ILE A 148 12.39 22.28 -13.62
CA ILE A 148 12.89 21.12 -12.88
C ILE A 148 14.42 21.22 -12.80
N VAL A 149 14.94 21.28 -11.57
CA VAL A 149 16.37 21.40 -11.28
C VAL A 149 16.97 20.14 -10.70
N GLY A 150 16.11 19.16 -10.32
CA GLY A 150 16.57 17.93 -9.71
C GLY A 150 15.42 17.05 -9.26
N ALA A 151 15.72 16.12 -8.36
CA ALA A 151 14.75 15.22 -7.76
C ALA A 151 14.95 15.10 -6.24
N SER A 152 13.84 15.03 -5.51
CA SER A 152 13.81 14.59 -4.12
C SER A 152 13.44 13.12 -4.08
N LYS A 153 14.18 12.32 -3.31
CA LYS A 153 13.94 10.90 -3.06
C LYS A 153 13.62 10.69 -1.59
N ILE A 154 12.54 10.01 -1.31
CA ILE A 154 12.20 9.54 0.03
C ILE A 154 12.29 8.01 0.00
N ALA A 155 13.16 7.44 0.81
CA ALA A 155 13.35 6.01 0.92
C ALA A 155 12.97 5.56 2.33
N ARG A 156 12.03 4.61 2.39
CA ARG A 156 11.58 3.97 3.63
C ARG A 156 12.06 2.54 3.68
N ASP A 157 12.65 2.13 4.79
CA ASP A 157 12.99 0.72 5.05
C ASP A 157 11.70 -0.11 5.14
N ILE A 158 11.60 -1.14 4.30
CA ILE A 158 10.50 -2.08 4.30
C ILE A 158 10.95 -3.51 4.65
N THR A 159 12.18 -3.66 5.15
CA THR A 159 12.77 -4.96 5.46
C THR A 159 11.95 -5.73 6.49
N GLU A 160 11.54 -5.07 7.58
CA GLU A 160 10.70 -5.70 8.60
C GLU A 160 9.31 -6.07 8.04
N ARG A 161 8.71 -5.18 7.26
CA ARG A 161 7.42 -5.44 6.60
C ARG A 161 7.48 -6.66 5.70
N LYS A 162 8.52 -6.75 4.85
CA LYS A 162 8.73 -7.91 3.96
C LYS A 162 8.98 -9.20 4.74
N ARG A 163 9.83 -9.15 5.76
CA ARG A 163 10.09 -10.31 6.64
C ARG A 163 8.81 -10.80 7.31
N ALA A 164 8.00 -9.90 7.85
CA ALA A 164 6.72 -10.26 8.47
C ALA A 164 5.75 -10.89 7.44
N GLN A 165 5.68 -10.35 6.22
CA GLN A 165 4.87 -10.92 5.15
C GLN A 165 5.34 -12.31 4.71
N GLU A 166 6.65 -12.52 4.59
CA GLU A 166 7.21 -13.82 4.24
C GLU A 166 6.96 -14.85 5.35
N GLN A 167 7.13 -14.45 6.60
CA GLN A 167 6.84 -15.30 7.75
C GLN A 167 5.36 -15.69 7.79
N GLN A 168 4.46 -14.73 7.53
CA GLN A 168 3.03 -15.00 7.42
C GLN A 168 2.73 -16.00 6.29
N LYS A 169 3.34 -15.84 5.12
CA LYS A 169 3.19 -16.77 3.99
C LYS A 169 3.64 -18.19 4.36
N LEU A 170 4.78 -18.31 5.05
CA LEU A 170 5.30 -19.60 5.53
C LEU A 170 4.34 -20.27 6.52
N LEU A 171 3.81 -19.51 7.49
CA LEU A 171 2.83 -20.03 8.45
C LEU A 171 1.56 -20.51 7.76
N VAL A 172 1.02 -19.75 6.81
CA VAL A 172 -0.15 -20.17 6.02
C VAL A 172 0.14 -21.45 5.24
N LYS A 173 1.32 -21.56 4.63
CA LYS A 173 1.74 -22.77 3.91
C LYS A 173 1.82 -23.99 4.86
N GLU A 174 2.40 -23.82 6.04
CA GLU A 174 2.48 -24.89 7.04
C GLU A 174 1.09 -25.30 7.53
N MET A 175 0.21 -24.33 7.82
CA MET A 175 -1.18 -24.62 8.20
C MET A 175 -1.91 -25.44 7.12
N LYS A 176 -1.75 -25.08 5.84
CA LYS A 176 -2.30 -25.86 4.71
C LYS A 176 -1.83 -27.32 4.75
N HIS A 177 -0.54 -27.53 4.95
CA HIS A 177 0.02 -28.88 5.05
C HIS A 177 -0.55 -29.66 6.23
N ARG A 178 -0.67 -29.03 7.40
CA ARG A 178 -1.24 -29.67 8.61
C ARG A 178 -2.70 -30.05 8.41
N ILE A 179 -3.49 -29.17 7.79
CA ILE A 179 -4.90 -29.47 7.50
C ILE A 179 -5.01 -30.64 6.52
N LYS A 180 -4.20 -30.68 5.45
CA LYS A 180 -4.18 -31.84 4.53
C LYS A 180 -3.83 -33.13 5.22
N ASN A 181 -2.84 -33.13 6.11
CA ASN A 181 -2.47 -34.30 6.89
C ASN A 181 -3.59 -34.72 7.84
N SER A 182 -4.26 -33.81 8.51
CA SER A 182 -5.40 -34.09 9.37
C SER A 182 -6.56 -34.72 8.59
N LEU A 183 -6.89 -34.15 7.42
CA LEU A 183 -7.93 -34.69 6.54
C LEU A 183 -7.58 -36.09 6.04
N ALA A 184 -6.31 -36.35 5.67
CA ALA A 184 -5.84 -37.67 5.26
C ALA A 184 -5.96 -38.71 6.42
N THR A 185 -5.63 -38.27 7.65
CA THR A 185 -5.82 -39.15 8.85
C THR A 185 -7.29 -39.47 9.09
N VAL A 186 -8.19 -38.49 9.01
CA VAL A 186 -9.63 -38.69 9.13
C VAL A 186 -10.16 -39.63 8.04
N GLN A 187 -9.67 -39.47 6.80
CA GLN A 187 -10.01 -40.35 5.68
C GLN A 187 -9.56 -41.80 5.95
N ALA A 188 -8.34 -41.99 6.45
CA ALA A 188 -7.85 -43.32 6.81
C ALA A 188 -8.70 -43.99 7.91
N ILE A 189 -9.05 -43.23 8.96
CA ILE A 189 -9.94 -43.72 10.04
C ILE A 189 -11.31 -44.08 9.47
N ALA A 190 -11.92 -43.23 8.65
CA ALA A 190 -13.21 -43.54 8.03
C ALA A 190 -13.17 -44.78 7.17
N THR A 191 -12.08 -44.95 6.39
CA THR A 191 -11.90 -46.17 5.56
C THR A 191 -11.81 -47.44 6.39
N GLN A 192 -11.14 -47.37 7.54
CA GLN A 192 -11.03 -48.55 8.45
C GLN A 192 -12.33 -48.82 9.19
N THR A 193 -13.01 -47.78 9.70
CA THR A 193 -14.19 -47.92 10.55
C THR A 193 -15.44 -48.29 9.74
N LEU A 194 -15.59 -47.71 8.55
CA LEU A 194 -16.76 -47.89 7.68
C LEU A 194 -16.53 -48.97 6.60
N ASN A 195 -15.69 -49.96 6.86
CA ASN A 195 -15.30 -50.96 5.86
C ASN A 195 -16.48 -51.80 5.36
N GLN A 196 -17.49 -52.05 6.23
CA GLN A 196 -18.70 -52.81 5.88
C GLN A 196 -19.82 -51.93 5.27
N HIS A 197 -19.66 -50.60 5.24
CA HIS A 197 -20.64 -49.63 4.75
C HIS A 197 -20.03 -48.80 3.63
N ALA A 198 -19.88 -49.41 2.44
CA ALA A 198 -19.13 -48.80 1.33
C ALA A 198 -19.77 -47.51 0.83
N GLU A 199 -21.09 -47.44 0.74
CA GLU A 199 -21.79 -46.22 0.24
C GLU A 199 -21.65 -45.03 1.19
N GLU A 200 -21.81 -45.26 2.51
CA GLU A 200 -21.66 -44.22 3.53
C GLU A 200 -20.21 -43.74 3.63
N ARG A 201 -19.25 -44.68 3.53
CA ARG A 201 -17.82 -44.37 3.50
C ARG A 201 -17.50 -43.47 2.32
N ASP A 202 -17.93 -43.84 1.11
CA ASP A 202 -17.61 -43.07 -0.11
C ASP A 202 -18.27 -41.69 -0.11
N ALA A 203 -19.51 -41.59 0.41
CA ALA A 203 -20.19 -40.34 0.63
C ALA A 203 -19.45 -39.45 1.64
N PHE A 204 -18.94 -40.01 2.75
CA PHE A 204 -18.15 -39.28 3.74
C PHE A 204 -16.83 -38.76 3.17
N ILE A 205 -16.08 -39.61 2.44
CA ILE A 205 -14.82 -39.27 1.80
C ILE A 205 -15.04 -38.15 0.78
N ALA A 206 -16.09 -38.22 -0.03
CA ALA A 206 -16.42 -37.18 -1.00
C ALA A 206 -16.69 -35.81 -0.33
N ARG A 207 -17.38 -35.80 0.81
CA ARG A 207 -17.62 -34.60 1.62
C ARG A 207 -16.33 -34.04 2.21
N LEU A 208 -15.43 -34.92 2.69
CA LEU A 208 -14.13 -34.53 3.23
C LEU A 208 -13.23 -33.90 2.16
N HIS A 209 -13.21 -34.45 0.95
CA HIS A 209 -12.50 -33.87 -0.18
C HIS A 209 -13.06 -32.50 -0.59
N ALA A 210 -14.38 -32.30 -0.58
CA ALA A 210 -14.99 -31.04 -0.85
C ALA A 210 -14.60 -29.97 0.18
N LEU A 211 -14.56 -30.34 1.46
CA LEU A 211 -14.11 -29.46 2.54
C LEU A 211 -12.64 -29.07 2.34
N GLY A 212 -11.76 -30.03 2.01
CA GLY A 212 -10.36 -29.76 1.69
C GLY A 212 -10.20 -28.80 0.50
N SER A 213 -10.95 -29.02 -0.57
CA SER A 213 -10.93 -28.17 -1.76
C SER A 213 -11.45 -26.75 -1.47
N ALA A 214 -12.51 -26.64 -0.68
CA ALA A 214 -13.04 -25.33 -0.25
C ALA A 214 -12.01 -24.57 0.60
N HIS A 215 -11.32 -25.28 1.52
CA HIS A 215 -10.25 -24.71 2.32
C HIS A 215 -9.05 -24.24 1.46
N ASP A 216 -8.65 -25.03 0.47
CA ASP A 216 -7.56 -24.66 -0.45
C ASP A 216 -7.92 -23.37 -1.25
N LEU A 217 -9.17 -23.21 -1.67
CA LEU A 217 -9.66 -21.99 -2.30
C LEU A 217 -9.64 -20.79 -1.35
N LEU A 218 -10.09 -20.96 -0.11
CA LEU A 218 -10.11 -19.89 0.90
C LEU A 218 -8.70 -19.44 1.33
N THR A 219 -7.70 -20.30 1.19
CA THR A 219 -6.31 -20.00 1.58
C THR A 219 -5.39 -19.73 0.38
N SER A 220 -5.93 -19.69 -0.85
CA SER A 220 -5.14 -19.31 -2.04
C SER A 220 -4.79 -17.82 -2.02
N GLU A 221 -3.60 -17.46 -2.52
CA GLU A 221 -3.12 -16.07 -2.58
C GLU A 221 -3.99 -15.17 -3.51
N THR A 222 -4.85 -15.76 -4.30
CA THR A 222 -5.75 -15.09 -5.26
C THR A 222 -7.13 -14.79 -4.68
N TRP A 223 -7.21 -14.42 -3.41
CA TRP A 223 -8.49 -14.04 -2.75
C TRP A 223 -9.30 -12.99 -3.52
N GLN A 224 -8.66 -12.18 -4.35
CA GLN A 224 -9.34 -11.16 -5.15
C GLN A 224 -10.10 -11.70 -6.37
N ALA A 225 -9.90 -12.98 -6.77
CA ALA A 225 -10.50 -13.56 -7.97
C ALA A 225 -11.42 -14.77 -7.72
N ALA A 226 -11.47 -15.32 -6.50
CA ALA A 226 -12.38 -16.41 -6.20
C ALA A 226 -13.80 -15.88 -5.98
N SER A 227 -14.66 -16.03 -6.98
CA SER A 227 -16.09 -15.75 -6.85
C SER A 227 -16.67 -16.62 -5.71
N LEU A 228 -17.42 -16.01 -4.78
CA LEU A 228 -18.18 -16.72 -3.74
C LEU A 228 -18.99 -17.88 -4.33
N GLN A 229 -19.47 -17.71 -5.55
CA GLN A 229 -20.23 -18.69 -6.32
C GLN A 229 -19.39 -19.92 -6.69
N ALA A 230 -18.09 -19.76 -6.98
CA ALA A 230 -17.17 -20.87 -7.27
C ALA A 230 -16.93 -21.70 -6.00
N ILE A 231 -16.74 -21.06 -4.86
CA ILE A 231 -16.54 -21.72 -3.55
C ILE A 231 -17.78 -22.53 -3.15
N VAL A 232 -18.96 -21.91 -3.25
CA VAL A 232 -20.24 -22.56 -2.94
C VAL A 232 -20.51 -23.72 -3.89
N ASN A 233 -20.30 -23.57 -5.19
CA ASN A 233 -20.50 -24.65 -6.16
C ASN A 233 -19.53 -25.82 -5.94
N GLN A 234 -18.28 -25.55 -5.53
CA GLN A 234 -17.30 -26.59 -5.23
C GLN A 234 -17.64 -27.33 -3.92
N ALA A 235 -18.03 -26.60 -2.88
CA ALA A 235 -18.43 -27.18 -1.61
C ALA A 235 -19.72 -28.03 -1.73
N LEU A 236 -20.62 -27.70 -2.64
CA LEU A 236 -21.89 -28.40 -2.86
C LEU A 236 -21.78 -29.57 -3.84
N LYS A 237 -20.66 -29.75 -4.57
CA LYS A 237 -20.47 -30.82 -5.55
C LYS A 237 -20.77 -32.23 -5.01
N PRO A 238 -20.35 -32.64 -3.76
CA PRO A 238 -20.56 -33.97 -3.25
C PRO A 238 -21.97 -34.23 -2.69
N PHE A 239 -22.77 -33.17 -2.57
CA PHE A 239 -24.14 -33.33 -2.10
C PHE A 239 -25.01 -33.60 -3.32
N PRO A 240 -25.68 -34.81 -3.39
CA PRO A 240 -26.59 -35.07 -4.48
C PRO A 240 -27.66 -33.99 -4.47
N ARG A 241 -27.83 -33.29 -5.60
CA ARG A 241 -28.97 -32.42 -5.79
C ARG A 241 -30.23 -33.30 -5.79
N THR A 242 -30.72 -33.64 -4.61
CA THR A 242 -32.09 -34.10 -4.48
C THR A 242 -32.99 -32.96 -4.86
N THR A 243 -33.27 -32.85 -6.15
CA THR A 243 -34.43 -32.08 -6.59
C THR A 243 -35.64 -32.79 -5.97
N PRO A 244 -36.37 -32.18 -5.04
CA PRO A 244 -37.64 -32.70 -4.64
C PRO A 244 -38.47 -32.77 -5.93
N ARG A 245 -38.88 -33.98 -6.33
CA ARG A 245 -39.90 -34.12 -7.36
C ARG A 245 -41.19 -33.50 -6.79
N ALA A 246 -41.38 -32.23 -7.06
CA ALA A 246 -42.67 -31.63 -6.82
C ALA A 246 -43.65 -32.26 -7.79
N HIS A 247 -44.46 -33.19 -7.28
CA HIS A 247 -45.63 -33.69 -7.98
C HIS A 247 -46.62 -32.53 -8.05
N CYS A 248 -46.59 -31.78 -9.14
CA CYS A 248 -47.67 -30.91 -9.48
C CYS A 248 -48.77 -31.78 -10.12
N GLY A 249 -49.99 -31.76 -9.60
CA GLY A 249 -51.09 -32.66 -9.96
C GLY A 249 -51.60 -32.60 -11.41
N ARG A 250 -50.83 -32.06 -12.34
CA ARG A 250 -51.09 -32.08 -13.79
C ARG A 250 -49.75 -32.17 -14.56
N GLY A 251 -49.19 -33.41 -14.62
CA GLY A 251 -48.06 -33.75 -15.51
C GLY A 251 -46.65 -33.43 -14.94
N PRO A 252 -45.60 -34.07 -15.48
CA PRO A 252 -44.23 -33.91 -14.98
C PRO A 252 -43.67 -32.58 -15.44
N CYS A 253 -43.56 -31.60 -14.55
CA CYS A 253 -42.80 -30.37 -14.79
C CYS A 253 -41.30 -30.71 -14.63
N ARG A 254 -40.52 -30.66 -15.71
CA ARG A 254 -39.05 -30.66 -15.68
C ARG A 254 -38.54 -29.27 -15.29
N CYS A 255 -38.35 -29.05 -14.02
CA CYS A 255 -37.52 -27.88 -13.61
C CYS A 255 -36.06 -28.25 -13.80
N VAL A 256 -35.43 -27.77 -14.86
CA VAL A 256 -33.99 -27.84 -15.07
C VAL A 256 -33.36 -26.71 -14.25
N ALA A 257 -32.66 -27.07 -13.16
CA ALA A 257 -32.01 -26.13 -12.26
C ALA A 257 -30.67 -25.67 -12.83
N GLY A 258 -30.67 -24.52 -13.45
CA GLY A 258 -29.49 -23.71 -13.69
C GLY A 258 -29.86 -22.28 -13.41
N LEU A 259 -29.17 -21.59 -12.51
CA LEU A 259 -29.42 -20.17 -12.15
C LEU A 259 -29.36 -19.22 -13.35
N ASP A 260 -28.77 -19.62 -14.48
CA ASP A 260 -28.65 -18.82 -15.71
C ASP A 260 -29.80 -18.98 -16.70
N GLN A 261 -30.81 -19.86 -16.42
CA GLN A 261 -31.92 -20.11 -17.35
C GLN A 261 -33.31 -19.78 -16.80
N VAL A 262 -33.41 -19.18 -15.63
CA VAL A 262 -34.72 -18.78 -15.07
C VAL A 262 -35.36 -17.64 -15.86
N SER A 263 -34.61 -16.92 -16.69
CA SER A 263 -35.14 -15.81 -17.51
C SER A 263 -35.71 -16.23 -18.89
N ARG A 264 -35.56 -17.49 -19.32
CA ARG A 264 -35.93 -17.91 -20.68
C ARG A 264 -36.94 -19.07 -20.78
N ALA A 265 -37.41 -19.61 -19.66
CA ALA A 265 -38.24 -20.83 -19.69
C ALA A 265 -39.70 -20.66 -19.21
N CYS A 266 -40.23 -19.43 -19.22
CA CYS A 266 -41.64 -19.19 -18.95
C CYS A 266 -42.33 -18.53 -20.15
N ASP A 267 -42.56 -19.32 -21.22
CA ASP A 267 -43.43 -18.91 -22.34
C ASP A 267 -44.95 -19.01 -22.02
N GLY A 268 -45.30 -19.01 -20.78
CA GLY A 268 -46.67 -18.93 -20.32
C GLY A 268 -46.77 -17.86 -19.24
N GLY A 269 -47.46 -16.76 -19.56
CA GLY A 269 -47.50 -15.49 -18.83
C GLY A 269 -47.49 -15.52 -17.29
N PRO A 270 -47.43 -14.36 -16.64
CA PRO A 270 -46.98 -14.18 -15.24
C PRO A 270 -47.88 -14.83 -14.15
N ARG A 271 -48.99 -15.48 -14.52
CA ARG A 271 -49.93 -16.10 -13.57
C ARG A 271 -49.60 -17.56 -13.19
N ALA A 272 -48.65 -18.22 -13.85
CA ALA A 272 -48.34 -19.65 -13.61
C ALA A 272 -47.24 -19.89 -12.58
N CYS A 273 -46.47 -18.86 -12.19
CA CYS A 273 -45.30 -18.98 -11.29
C CYS A 273 -45.60 -18.66 -9.81
N ASP A 274 -46.75 -18.06 -9.47
CA ASP A 274 -47.06 -17.64 -8.09
C ASP A 274 -47.37 -18.78 -7.11
N GLN A 275 -47.45 -20.02 -7.58
CA GLN A 275 -47.74 -21.19 -6.73
C GLN A 275 -46.52 -22.06 -6.38
N CYS A 276 -45.32 -21.64 -6.77
CA CYS A 276 -44.11 -22.41 -6.42
C CYS A 276 -43.48 -21.85 -5.12
N PRO A 277 -43.46 -22.62 -4.00
CA PRO A 277 -42.99 -22.14 -2.70
C PRO A 277 -41.54 -21.65 -2.71
N GLN A 278 -40.72 -22.13 -3.66
CA GLN A 278 -39.30 -21.75 -3.75
C GLN A 278 -39.06 -20.39 -4.41
N ILE A 279 -39.94 -19.96 -5.32
CA ILE A 279 -39.89 -18.63 -5.96
C ILE A 279 -40.32 -17.57 -4.95
N ARG A 280 -41.29 -17.87 -4.09
CA ARG A 280 -41.73 -16.98 -3.02
C ARG A 280 -40.63 -16.68 -2.00
N CYS A 281 -39.82 -17.68 -1.59
CA CYS A 281 -38.64 -17.51 -0.74
C CYS A 281 -37.55 -16.64 -1.38
N LEU A 282 -37.30 -16.76 -2.69
CA LEU A 282 -36.27 -15.95 -3.38
C LEU A 282 -36.70 -14.48 -3.55
N ILE A 283 -37.98 -14.25 -3.79
CA ILE A 283 -38.56 -12.90 -3.89
C ILE A 283 -38.58 -12.20 -2.53
N GLU A 284 -38.90 -12.91 -1.45
CA GLU A 284 -38.81 -12.37 -0.08
C GLU A 284 -37.37 -12.10 0.34
N TRP A 285 -36.41 -12.98 0.01
CA TRP A 285 -35.00 -12.76 0.29
C TRP A 285 -34.45 -11.51 -0.42
N GLN A 286 -34.82 -11.27 -1.70
CA GLN A 286 -34.42 -10.06 -2.43
C GLN A 286 -35.07 -8.77 -1.89
N ARG A 287 -36.27 -8.84 -1.26
CA ARG A 287 -36.91 -7.70 -0.62
C ARG A 287 -36.26 -7.29 0.71
N VAL A 288 -35.69 -8.23 1.44
CA VAL A 288 -35.05 -7.98 2.75
C VAL A 288 -33.63 -7.41 2.58
N HIS A 289 -32.93 -7.71 1.48
CA HIS A 289 -31.52 -7.32 1.28
C HIS A 289 -31.33 -6.15 0.29
N LYS A 290 -32.39 -5.45 -0.09
CA LYS A 290 -32.36 -4.20 -0.88
C LYS A 290 -32.73 -2.95 -0.06
N ARG A 291 -32.61 -3.00 1.25
CA ARG A 291 -32.66 -1.81 2.11
C ARG A 291 -31.35 -1.54 2.81
#